data_3973486a90b594279ec3106ea0c8f989
#
_entry.id   3973486a90b594279ec3106ea0c8f989
#
_cell.length_a   1.000
_cell.length_b   1.000
_cell.length_c   1.000
_cell.angle_alpha   90.00
_cell.angle_beta   90.00
_cell.angle_gamma   90.00
#
_symmetry.space_group_name_H-M   'P 1'
#
loop_
_entity.id
_entity.type
_entity.pdbx_description
1 polymer ?
#
loop_
_entity_poly.entity_id
_entity_poly.type
_entity_poly.pdbx_seq_one_letter_code
_entity_poly.pdbx_strand_id
1 'polypeptide(L)'
;MCIRDRPETCIHTNSSLELPGYYRPNKKWDLLAVHNGKLLAAIEFKSQVGPSFGNNFNNRTEEAMGSALDLWTAYREGVLGTNPAPWLGYVMVLEDCDKSASPVTATSKHFPIMKEFVNASYKKRYEIFCQKLMLERQYTAACLITTQKSTENPSNYSSPIDALAFSSFIASLTGHIDAALRSNV
;
A
#
# COMPACT_ATOMS: atom_id res chain seq x y z
N MET A 1 20.34 -3.66 -0.87
CA MET A 1 21.49 -2.78 -1.24
C MET A 1 21.77 -1.92 -0.02
N CYS A 2 22.88 -2.12 0.67
CA CYS A 2 23.32 -1.23 1.74
C CYS A 2 23.99 -0.02 1.08
N ILE A 3 23.56 1.17 1.43
CA ILE A 3 24.19 2.40 0.92
C ILE A 3 25.51 2.54 1.65
N ARG A 4 26.64 2.42 0.93
CA ARG A 4 27.98 2.38 1.53
C ARG A 4 28.35 3.56 2.42
N ASP A 5 27.75 4.73 2.18
CA ASP A 5 28.00 5.96 2.95
C ASP A 5 27.15 6.05 4.22
N ARG A 6 26.22 5.08 4.44
CA ARG A 6 25.41 4.93 5.63
C ARG A 6 25.30 3.43 5.93
N PRO A 7 26.35 2.81 6.50
CA PRO A 7 26.50 1.34 6.58
C PRO A 7 25.37 0.63 7.35
N GLU A 8 24.61 1.36 8.14
CA GLU A 8 23.54 0.80 8.96
C GLU A 8 22.14 1.00 8.38
N THR A 9 22.02 1.66 7.21
CA THR A 9 20.75 1.80 6.48
C THR A 9 20.67 0.80 5.34
N CYS A 10 19.68 -0.10 5.38
CA CYS A 10 19.43 -1.09 4.34
C CYS A 10 18.02 -0.95 3.78
N ILE A 11 17.93 -0.94 2.44
CA ILE A 11 16.67 -1.11 1.72
C ILE A 11 16.62 -2.55 1.21
N HIS A 12 15.63 -3.29 1.67
CA HIS A 12 15.43 -4.70 1.33
C HIS A 12 14.31 -4.82 0.31
N THR A 13 14.57 -5.51 -0.81
CA THR A 13 13.59 -5.74 -1.90
C THR A 13 13.52 -7.20 -2.35
N ASN A 14 14.53 -8.02 -2.04
CA ASN A 14 14.63 -9.39 -2.49
C ASN A 14 14.78 -10.41 -1.36
N SER A 15 15.40 -10.01 -0.26
CA SER A 15 15.66 -10.86 0.91
C SER A 15 15.45 -10.08 2.20
N SER A 16 15.30 -10.78 3.33
CA SER A 16 15.11 -10.16 4.64
C SER A 16 13.89 -9.23 4.67
N LEU A 17 12.79 -9.71 4.12
CA LEU A 17 11.53 -8.98 3.97
C LEU A 17 10.48 -9.39 5.01
N GLU A 18 10.78 -10.38 5.85
CA GLU A 18 9.89 -10.88 6.86
C GLU A 18 9.93 -9.98 8.10
N LEU A 19 8.76 -9.49 8.50
CA LEU A 19 8.55 -8.87 9.80
C LEU A 19 7.72 -9.81 10.68
N PRO A 20 7.98 -9.86 11.99
CA PRO A 20 7.11 -10.58 12.91
C PRO A 20 5.72 -9.95 12.89
N GLY A 21 4.69 -10.78 12.96
CA GLY A 21 3.30 -10.35 13.08
C GLY A 21 2.78 -10.52 14.51
N TYR A 22 1.57 -10.03 14.74
CA TYR A 22 0.84 -10.28 15.98
C TYR A 22 -0.10 -11.48 15.86
N TYR A 23 -0.84 -11.54 14.75
CA TYR A 23 -1.82 -12.60 14.46
C TYR A 23 -1.22 -13.80 13.73
N ARG A 24 0.03 -13.71 13.28
CA ARG A 24 0.79 -14.74 12.58
C ARG A 24 2.27 -14.64 12.92
N PRO A 25 3.06 -15.72 12.76
CA PRO A 25 4.48 -15.69 13.11
C PRO A 25 5.26 -14.61 12.39
N ASN A 26 5.03 -14.44 11.09
CA ASN A 26 5.66 -13.41 10.28
C ASN A 26 4.83 -13.08 9.03
N LYS A 27 5.16 -11.95 8.42
CA LYS A 27 4.68 -11.55 7.09
C LYS A 27 5.86 -11.10 6.25
N LYS A 28 5.91 -11.60 5.02
CA LYS A 28 6.81 -11.09 3.99
C LYS A 28 6.20 -9.84 3.35
N TRP A 29 6.96 -8.75 3.39
CA TRP A 29 6.65 -7.48 2.72
C TRP A 29 7.36 -7.40 1.36
N ASP A 30 7.00 -6.45 0.53
CA ASP A 30 7.63 -6.27 -0.78
C ASP A 30 8.84 -5.34 -0.72
N LEU A 31 8.83 -4.37 0.21
CA LEU A 31 9.97 -3.50 0.48
C LEU A 31 10.02 -3.13 1.97
N LEU A 32 11.21 -3.20 2.55
CA LEU A 32 11.49 -2.69 3.89
C LEU A 32 12.65 -1.70 3.86
N ALA A 33 12.54 -0.62 4.63
CA ALA A 33 13.65 0.26 4.96
C ALA A 33 13.94 0.14 6.45
N VAL A 34 15.18 -0.26 6.78
CA VAL A 34 15.65 -0.46 8.15
C VAL A 34 16.91 0.36 8.37
N HIS A 35 16.99 1.07 9.48
CA HIS A 35 18.15 1.85 9.89
C HIS A 35 18.47 1.54 11.37
N ASN A 36 19.70 1.16 11.66
CA ASN A 36 20.16 0.82 13.03
C ASN A 36 19.22 -0.16 13.76
N GLY A 37 18.75 -1.19 13.04
CA GLY A 37 17.81 -2.18 13.60
C GLY A 37 16.37 -1.66 13.79
N LYS A 38 16.05 -0.44 13.36
CA LYS A 38 14.73 0.17 13.46
C LYS A 38 14.01 0.14 12.11
N LEU A 39 12.77 -0.29 12.10
CA LEU A 39 11.92 -0.26 10.91
C LEU A 39 11.50 1.18 10.60
N LEU A 40 11.99 1.75 9.50
CA LEU A 40 11.59 3.09 9.04
C LEU A 40 10.37 3.03 8.14
N ALA A 41 10.31 2.06 7.22
CA ALA A 41 9.19 1.92 6.31
C ALA A 41 8.96 0.46 5.90
N ALA A 42 7.68 0.12 5.66
CA ALA A 42 7.26 -1.11 5.02
C ALA A 42 6.28 -0.79 3.89
N ILE A 43 6.45 -1.42 2.73
CA ILE A 43 5.61 -1.17 1.56
C ILE A 43 5.07 -2.48 1.01
N GLU A 44 3.79 -2.50 0.71
CA GLU A 44 3.09 -3.57 0.02
C GLU A 44 2.75 -3.13 -1.40
N PHE A 45 3.15 -3.93 -2.40
CA PHE A 45 2.82 -3.73 -3.80
C PHE A 45 1.77 -4.74 -4.23
N LYS A 46 0.73 -4.26 -4.88
CA LYS A 46 -0.31 -5.12 -5.46
C LYS A 46 -0.58 -4.70 -6.89
N SER A 47 -0.88 -5.68 -7.72
CA SER A 47 -1.34 -5.44 -9.08
C SER A 47 -2.61 -6.22 -9.36
N GLN A 48 -3.39 -5.69 -10.28
CA GLN A 48 -4.57 -6.38 -10.78
C GLN A 48 -4.76 -6.19 -12.26
N VAL A 49 -4.84 -7.33 -12.95
CA VAL A 49 -5.16 -7.46 -14.37
C VAL A 49 -6.44 -8.27 -14.47
N GLY A 50 -7.27 -8.00 -15.49
CA GLY A 50 -8.46 -8.82 -15.77
C GLY A 50 -8.15 -10.30 -15.97
N PRO A 51 -9.19 -11.15 -16.04
CA PRO A 51 -10.63 -10.81 -16.12
C PRO A 51 -11.36 -10.70 -14.76
N SER A 52 -10.79 -11.18 -13.65
CA SER A 52 -11.49 -11.41 -12.37
C SER A 52 -11.44 -10.21 -11.43
N PHE A 53 -11.86 -9.02 -11.87
CA PHE A 53 -11.76 -7.79 -11.08
C PHE A 53 -12.51 -7.86 -9.74
N GLY A 54 -13.71 -8.46 -9.69
CA GLY A 54 -14.56 -8.48 -8.49
C GLY A 54 -13.95 -9.27 -7.33
N ASN A 55 -13.61 -10.53 -7.57
CA ASN A 55 -13.00 -11.38 -6.55
C ASN A 55 -11.65 -10.82 -6.11
N ASN A 56 -10.85 -10.35 -7.06
CA ASN A 56 -9.54 -9.80 -6.74
C ASN A 56 -9.66 -8.50 -5.93
N PHE A 57 -10.65 -7.63 -6.21
CA PHE A 57 -10.88 -6.42 -5.41
C PHE A 57 -11.14 -6.78 -3.95
N ASN A 58 -12.04 -7.72 -3.67
CA ASN A 58 -12.34 -8.17 -2.31
C ASN A 58 -11.08 -8.74 -1.63
N ASN A 59 -10.36 -9.65 -2.29
CA ASN A 59 -9.14 -10.24 -1.74
C ASN A 59 -8.08 -9.16 -1.44
N ARG A 60 -7.85 -8.21 -2.36
CA ARG A 60 -6.89 -7.11 -2.14
C ARG A 60 -7.29 -6.21 -0.98
N THR A 61 -8.59 -5.98 -0.81
CA THR A 61 -9.12 -5.21 0.33
C THR A 61 -8.83 -5.93 1.65
N GLU A 62 -9.15 -7.22 1.73
CA GLU A 62 -8.92 -8.03 2.92
C GLU A 62 -7.43 -8.18 3.25
N GLU A 63 -6.59 -8.46 2.24
CA GLU A 63 -5.13 -8.58 2.39
C GLU A 63 -4.49 -7.28 2.90
N ALA A 64 -4.85 -6.14 2.33
CA ALA A 64 -4.30 -4.86 2.72
C ALA A 64 -4.68 -4.50 4.16
N MET A 65 -5.97 -4.59 4.49
CA MET A 65 -6.46 -4.29 5.84
C MET A 65 -5.87 -5.25 6.88
N GLY A 66 -5.84 -6.56 6.60
CA GLY A 66 -5.27 -7.56 7.48
C GLY A 66 -3.76 -7.36 7.71
N SER A 67 -3.02 -6.96 6.66
CA SER A 67 -1.58 -6.68 6.76
C SER A 67 -1.29 -5.44 7.60
N ALA A 68 -2.08 -4.38 7.42
CA ALA A 68 -1.94 -3.16 8.20
C ALA A 68 -2.30 -3.39 9.68
N LEU A 69 -3.44 -4.04 9.95
CA LEU A 69 -3.85 -4.37 11.30
C LEU A 69 -2.80 -5.20 12.05
N ASP A 70 -2.27 -6.23 11.40
CA ASP A 70 -1.25 -7.12 11.96
C ASP A 70 0.03 -6.35 12.33
N LEU A 71 0.54 -5.51 11.43
CA LEU A 71 1.74 -4.70 11.67
C LEU A 71 1.52 -3.67 12.78
N TRP A 72 0.40 -2.94 12.75
CA TRP A 72 0.13 -1.93 13.78
C TRP A 72 -0.11 -2.54 15.15
N THR A 73 -0.70 -3.74 15.22
CA THR A 73 -0.84 -4.45 16.48
C THR A 73 0.51 -4.94 16.98
N ALA A 74 1.33 -5.57 16.13
CA ALA A 74 2.69 -5.99 16.49
C ALA A 74 3.54 -4.80 16.98
N TYR A 75 3.42 -3.63 16.33
CA TYR A 75 4.09 -2.41 16.75
C TYR A 75 3.65 -1.94 18.14
N ARG A 76 2.33 -1.86 18.40
CA ARG A 76 1.80 -1.44 19.72
C ARG A 76 2.15 -2.39 20.84
N GLU A 77 2.25 -3.69 20.55
CA GLU A 77 2.65 -4.73 21.50
C GLU A 77 4.17 -4.83 21.70
N GLY A 78 4.95 -3.92 21.06
CA GLY A 78 6.39 -3.86 21.22
C GLY A 78 7.18 -4.95 20.50
N VAL A 79 6.54 -5.74 19.62
CA VAL A 79 7.20 -6.81 18.86
C VAL A 79 8.31 -6.27 17.95
N LEU A 80 8.16 -5.02 17.47
CA LEU A 80 9.14 -4.32 16.64
C LEU A 80 10.13 -3.47 17.46
N GLY A 81 10.16 -3.63 18.78
CA GLY A 81 10.97 -2.83 19.70
C GLY A 81 10.36 -1.46 20.01
N THR A 82 11.09 -0.63 20.78
CA THR A 82 10.66 0.72 21.19
C THR A 82 11.04 1.76 20.13
N ASN A 83 10.62 1.56 18.91
CA ASN A 83 10.96 2.42 17.78
C ASN A 83 9.85 3.44 17.50
N PRO A 84 10.15 4.55 16.82
CA PRO A 84 9.12 5.40 16.25
C PRO A 84 8.21 4.61 15.31
N ALA A 85 6.98 5.09 15.14
CA ALA A 85 6.02 4.45 14.25
C ALA A 85 6.59 4.37 12.82
N PRO A 86 6.63 3.18 12.21
CA PRO A 86 7.11 3.04 10.84
C PRO A 86 6.14 3.71 9.85
N TRP A 87 6.68 4.13 8.72
CA TRP A 87 5.87 4.57 7.60
C TRP A 87 5.36 3.34 6.83
N LEU A 88 4.06 3.25 6.64
CA LEU A 88 3.43 2.13 5.96
C LEU A 88 2.83 2.58 4.63
N GLY A 89 3.29 1.98 3.53
CA GLY A 89 2.88 2.30 2.17
C GLY A 89 2.12 1.19 1.47
N TYR A 90 1.10 1.57 0.69
CA TYR A 90 0.36 0.66 -0.18
C TYR A 90 0.39 1.17 -1.62
N VAL A 91 0.86 0.35 -2.55
CA VAL A 91 0.90 0.67 -3.97
C VAL A 91 0.02 -0.32 -4.73
N MET A 92 -0.96 0.20 -5.47
CA MET A 92 -1.83 -0.58 -6.32
C MET A 92 -1.63 -0.20 -7.79
N VAL A 93 -1.30 -1.18 -8.62
CA VAL A 93 -1.26 -1.04 -10.08
C VAL A 93 -2.46 -1.75 -10.67
N LEU A 94 -3.33 -1.02 -11.35
CA LEU A 94 -4.57 -1.53 -11.92
C LEU A 94 -4.54 -1.44 -13.44
N GLU A 95 -4.91 -2.53 -14.11
CA GLU A 95 -5.12 -2.50 -15.57
C GLU A 95 -6.19 -1.50 -15.96
N ASP A 96 -5.84 -0.57 -16.87
CA ASP A 96 -6.76 0.37 -17.49
C ASP A 96 -7.39 -0.26 -18.73
N CYS A 97 -8.63 -0.70 -18.60
CA CYS A 97 -9.42 -1.29 -19.68
C CYS A 97 -10.91 -1.02 -19.46
N ASP A 98 -11.73 -1.31 -20.46
CA ASP A 98 -13.18 -1.09 -20.40
C ASP A 98 -13.82 -1.77 -19.18
N LYS A 99 -13.37 -2.99 -18.84
CA LYS A 99 -13.88 -3.74 -17.69
C LYS A 99 -13.57 -3.07 -16.35
N SER A 100 -12.40 -2.45 -16.22
CA SER A 100 -12.02 -1.73 -14.99
C SER A 100 -12.67 -0.36 -14.90
N ALA A 101 -13.01 0.26 -16.03
CA ALA A 101 -13.58 1.60 -16.13
C ALA A 101 -15.12 1.63 -16.13
N SER A 102 -15.77 0.54 -16.55
CA SER A 102 -17.24 0.49 -16.66
C SER A 102 -17.92 0.43 -15.28
N PRO A 103 -19.09 1.06 -15.13
CA PRO A 103 -19.91 0.95 -13.93
C PRO A 103 -20.26 -0.50 -13.59
N VAL A 104 -20.18 -0.85 -12.32
CA VAL A 104 -20.52 -2.20 -11.82
C VAL A 104 -21.58 -2.10 -10.74
N THR A 105 -22.74 -2.71 -10.99
CA THR A 105 -23.81 -2.78 -9.99
C THR A 105 -23.39 -3.64 -8.81
N ALA A 106 -23.57 -3.12 -7.61
CA ALA A 106 -23.42 -3.86 -6.36
C ALA A 106 -24.71 -3.73 -5.55
N THR A 107 -25.13 -4.83 -4.95
CA THR A 107 -26.35 -4.86 -4.13
C THR A 107 -26.12 -5.63 -2.84
N SER A 108 -26.88 -5.28 -1.81
CA SER A 108 -26.98 -6.04 -0.58
C SER A 108 -28.47 -6.29 -0.29
N LYS A 109 -28.82 -7.49 0.17
CA LYS A 109 -30.22 -7.86 0.39
C LYS A 109 -30.84 -7.22 1.62
N HIS A 110 -30.05 -6.95 2.64
CA HIS A 110 -30.56 -6.57 3.97
C HIS A 110 -30.32 -5.11 4.31
N PHE A 111 -29.22 -4.53 3.83
CA PHE A 111 -28.83 -3.16 4.12
C PHE A 111 -28.35 -2.45 2.85
N PRO A 112 -28.58 -1.13 2.72
CA PRO A 112 -28.04 -0.39 1.59
C PRO A 112 -26.52 -0.38 1.61
N ILE A 113 -25.90 -0.45 0.43
CA ILE A 113 -24.46 -0.22 0.28
C ILE A 113 -24.16 1.28 0.47
N MET A 114 -22.92 1.59 0.82
CA MET A 114 -22.47 2.98 0.91
C MET A 114 -22.60 3.69 -0.45
N LYS A 115 -23.03 4.94 -0.42
CA LYS A 115 -23.41 5.72 -1.62
C LYS A 115 -22.28 5.81 -2.66
N GLU A 116 -21.04 5.94 -2.21
CA GLU A 116 -19.87 6.03 -3.07
C GLU A 116 -19.57 4.75 -3.88
N PHE A 117 -20.12 3.61 -3.46
CA PHE A 117 -19.97 2.33 -4.19
C PHE A 117 -21.10 2.05 -5.18
N VAL A 118 -22.17 2.87 -5.18
CA VAL A 118 -23.28 2.67 -6.11
C VAL A 118 -22.80 2.91 -7.53
N ASN A 119 -22.92 1.89 -8.38
CA ASN A 119 -22.43 1.89 -9.77
C ASN A 119 -20.94 2.27 -9.93
N ALA A 120 -20.15 2.14 -8.89
CA ALA A 120 -18.72 2.42 -8.95
C ALA A 120 -17.99 1.38 -9.80
N SER A 121 -17.22 1.84 -10.80
CA SER A 121 -16.29 0.99 -11.55
C SER A 121 -15.17 0.45 -10.64
N TYR A 122 -14.42 -0.56 -11.08
CA TYR A 122 -13.28 -1.05 -10.30
C TYR A 122 -12.20 0.03 -10.10
N LYS A 123 -11.95 0.88 -11.10
CA LYS A 123 -11.08 2.07 -10.95
C LYS A 123 -11.57 2.95 -9.78
N LYS A 124 -12.86 3.26 -9.74
CA LYS A 124 -13.45 4.07 -8.65
C LYS A 124 -13.44 3.35 -7.31
N ARG A 125 -13.66 2.04 -7.27
CA ARG A 125 -13.59 1.27 -6.03
C ARG A 125 -12.18 1.26 -5.44
N TYR A 126 -11.13 1.10 -6.26
CA TYR A 126 -9.74 1.19 -5.79
C TYR A 126 -9.36 2.60 -5.35
N GLU A 127 -9.84 3.65 -6.04
CA GLU A 127 -9.66 5.03 -5.61
C GLU A 127 -10.26 5.25 -4.20
N ILE A 128 -11.53 4.88 -4.00
CA ILE A 128 -12.21 4.96 -2.71
C ILE A 128 -11.47 4.15 -1.65
N PHE A 129 -11.06 2.94 -1.97
CA PHE A 129 -10.35 2.07 -1.06
C PHE A 129 -9.01 2.66 -0.62
N CYS A 130 -8.17 3.11 -1.54
CA CYS A 130 -6.89 3.73 -1.23
C CYS A 130 -7.06 5.00 -0.38
N GLN A 131 -8.07 5.83 -0.66
CA GLN A 131 -8.39 6.99 0.17
C GLN A 131 -8.79 6.58 1.59
N LYS A 132 -9.66 5.56 1.73
CA LYS A 132 -10.07 5.05 3.05
C LYS A 132 -8.92 4.45 3.85
N LEU A 133 -7.98 3.76 3.21
CA LEU A 133 -6.77 3.26 3.89
C LEU A 133 -5.98 4.39 4.58
N MET A 134 -5.88 5.55 3.94
CA MET A 134 -5.21 6.72 4.51
C MET A 134 -6.06 7.44 5.56
N LEU A 135 -7.35 7.65 5.28
CA LEU A 135 -8.28 8.31 6.21
C LEU A 135 -8.42 7.56 7.53
N GLU A 136 -8.49 6.23 7.47
CA GLU A 136 -8.54 5.35 8.64
C GLU A 136 -7.16 5.06 9.24
N ARG A 137 -6.12 5.72 8.75
CA ARG A 137 -4.72 5.55 9.21
C ARG A 137 -4.23 4.11 9.19
N GLN A 138 -4.81 3.29 8.31
CA GLN A 138 -4.32 1.94 8.06
C GLN A 138 -2.96 1.97 7.34
N TYR A 139 -2.82 2.90 6.40
CA TYR A 139 -1.57 3.20 5.70
C TYR A 139 -1.24 4.68 5.81
N THR A 140 0.05 5.00 5.90
CA THR A 140 0.52 6.39 5.94
C THR A 140 0.31 7.08 4.59
N ALA A 141 0.55 6.33 3.51
CA ALA A 141 0.24 6.77 2.17
C ALA A 141 -0.19 5.59 1.28
N ALA A 142 -1.04 5.86 0.31
CA ALA A 142 -1.41 4.93 -0.74
C ALA A 142 -1.16 5.55 -2.11
N CYS A 143 -0.78 4.70 -3.07
CA CYS A 143 -0.60 5.08 -4.47
C CYS A 143 -1.49 4.21 -5.34
N LEU A 144 -2.25 4.81 -6.27
CA LEU A 144 -3.03 4.10 -7.27
C LEU A 144 -2.56 4.50 -8.66
N ILE A 145 -2.00 3.54 -9.36
CA ILE A 145 -1.53 3.67 -10.74
C ILE A 145 -2.48 2.89 -11.64
N THR A 146 -2.91 3.49 -12.73
CA THR A 146 -3.64 2.81 -13.80
C THR A 146 -2.80 2.82 -15.08
N THR A 147 -2.68 1.67 -15.73
CA THR A 147 -1.90 1.50 -16.96
C THR A 147 -2.50 0.41 -17.85
N GLN A 148 -2.28 0.53 -19.16
CA GLN A 148 -2.71 -0.49 -20.11
C GLN A 148 -1.78 -1.71 -20.06
N LYS A 149 -2.33 -2.91 -20.25
CA LYS A 149 -1.59 -4.17 -20.20
C LYS A 149 -0.47 -4.30 -21.24
N SER A 150 -0.66 -3.69 -22.41
CA SER A 150 0.24 -3.80 -23.56
C SER A 150 0.96 -2.49 -23.86
N THR A 151 1.35 -1.73 -22.86
CA THR A 151 2.10 -0.49 -23.11
C THR A 151 3.56 -0.80 -23.43
N GLU A 152 4.04 -0.31 -24.56
CA GLU A 152 5.45 -0.38 -24.94
C GLU A 152 6.30 0.63 -24.13
N ASN A 153 5.65 1.65 -23.59
CA ASN A 153 6.28 2.67 -22.76
C ASN A 153 5.83 2.53 -21.31
N PRO A 154 6.70 2.04 -20.39
CA PRO A 154 6.35 1.88 -18.98
C PRO A 154 6.07 3.21 -18.25
N SER A 155 6.40 4.34 -18.84
CA SER A 155 6.06 5.68 -18.31
C SER A 155 4.63 6.09 -18.62
N ASN A 156 3.88 5.33 -19.42
CA ASN A 156 2.50 5.63 -19.77
C ASN A 156 1.53 5.09 -18.71
N TYR A 157 1.42 5.82 -17.62
CA TYR A 157 0.48 5.52 -16.54
C TYR A 157 -0.25 6.79 -16.08
N SER A 158 -1.36 6.62 -15.39
CA SER A 158 -2.10 7.72 -14.77
C SER A 158 -2.49 7.40 -13.33
N SER A 159 -2.84 8.43 -12.59
CA SER A 159 -3.43 8.31 -11.25
C SER A 159 -4.76 9.06 -11.23
N PRO A 160 -5.79 8.54 -10.55
CA PRO A 160 -7.12 9.14 -10.60
C PRO A 160 -7.20 10.51 -9.91
N ILE A 161 -6.38 10.72 -8.89
CA ILE A 161 -6.29 11.97 -8.12
C ILE A 161 -4.86 12.19 -7.62
N ASP A 162 -4.48 13.45 -7.40
CA ASP A 162 -3.12 13.84 -6.97
C ASP A 162 -2.71 13.22 -5.63
N ALA A 163 -3.65 13.08 -4.70
CA ALA A 163 -3.37 12.46 -3.39
C ALA A 163 -2.94 10.99 -3.48
N LEU A 164 -3.31 10.29 -4.57
CA LEU A 164 -2.91 8.91 -4.85
C LEU A 164 -1.83 8.81 -5.93
N ALA A 165 -1.28 9.94 -6.37
CA ALA A 165 -0.20 9.96 -7.36
C ALA A 165 1.11 9.41 -6.79
N PHE A 166 1.91 8.80 -7.65
CA PHE A 166 3.23 8.29 -7.26
C PHE A 166 4.14 9.37 -6.69
N SER A 167 4.09 10.59 -7.23
CA SER A 167 4.84 11.74 -6.73
C SER A 167 4.48 12.08 -5.28
N SER A 168 3.19 12.09 -4.93
CA SER A 168 2.72 12.35 -3.56
C SER A 168 3.15 11.24 -2.59
N PHE A 169 3.08 9.98 -3.03
CA PHE A 169 3.54 8.82 -2.27
C PHE A 169 5.04 8.92 -1.96
N ILE A 170 5.87 9.20 -2.96
CA ILE A 170 7.33 9.33 -2.79
C ILE A 170 7.67 10.55 -1.92
N ALA A 171 6.99 11.69 -2.08
CA ALA A 171 7.22 12.86 -1.24
C ALA A 171 6.94 12.57 0.25
N SER A 172 5.86 11.83 0.55
CA SER A 172 5.53 11.38 1.91
C SER A 172 6.60 10.44 2.48
N LEU A 173 7.03 9.45 1.69
CA LEU A 173 8.06 8.48 2.09
C LEU A 173 9.41 9.18 2.37
N THR A 174 9.88 9.99 1.43
CA THR A 174 11.18 10.67 1.57
C THR A 174 11.16 11.65 2.74
N GLY A 175 10.08 12.40 2.94
CA GLY A 175 9.93 13.28 4.10
C GLY A 175 10.02 12.52 5.43
N HIS A 176 9.38 11.36 5.54
CA HIS A 176 9.46 10.51 6.73
C HIS A 176 10.89 9.97 6.97
N ILE A 177 11.54 9.45 5.94
CA ILE A 177 12.92 8.92 6.02
C ILE A 177 13.90 10.03 6.42
N ASP A 178 13.80 11.20 5.77
CA ASP A 178 14.66 12.35 6.10
C ASP A 178 14.48 12.82 7.54
N ALA A 179 13.25 12.89 8.03
CA ALA A 179 12.96 13.25 9.41
C ALA A 179 13.56 12.22 10.40
N ALA A 180 13.37 10.93 10.14
CA ALA A 180 13.91 9.86 10.96
C ALA A 180 15.44 9.89 11.02
N LEU A 181 16.11 10.07 9.88
CA LEU A 181 17.57 10.14 9.82
C LEU A 181 18.17 11.36 10.52
N ARG A 182 17.47 12.51 10.50
CA ARG A 182 17.90 13.74 11.21
C ARG A 182 17.71 13.66 12.72
N SER A 183 16.72 12.90 13.16
CA SER A 183 16.41 12.72 14.58
C SER A 183 17.33 11.72 15.29
N ASN A 184 18.35 11.18 14.63
CA ASN A 184 19.21 10.10 15.14
C ASN A 184 18.44 8.88 15.67
N VAL A 185 17.31 8.64 15.05
CA VAL A 185 16.43 7.52 15.40
C VAL A 185 16.97 6.22 14.80
#